data_dd587ac92b8e85cd494eb90da5716374
#
_entry.id   dd587ac92b8e85cd494eb90da5716374
#
_cell.length_a   1.000
_cell.length_b   1.000
_cell.length_c   1.000
_cell.angle_alpha   90.00
_cell.angle_beta   90.00
_cell.angle_gamma   90.00
#
_symmetry.space_group_name_H-M   'P 1'
#
loop_
_entity.id
_entity.type
_entity.pdbx_description
1 polymer ?
#
loop_
_entity_poly.entity_id
_entity_poly.type
_entity_poly.pdbx_seq_one_letter_code
_entity_poly.pdbx_strand_id
1 'polypeptide(L)'
;QFLWGRKHLLGHAEPADPALLRAPVLAGLSREWAIYLGGLLLTVVVWQVLQTRINFGPLSALFGGHEVTLTEVVAVLLGAGLYIWFIRLLFSGISHAEKGRMIMLMTLITVSALFWGLYEQTYGPWVAMADRVMDRTTFGIEWTAGQTTAIGALFVIALSPVFAWIWPRLDKAGLNPSYPAKFAWGLLFCGLAFGVLAFASANAGDEATVSLWWMILAYFVLVLGEMVLSPIGLAAVTSLSIKRAVGLMMGAWFLFSAFGEIIAGRMGTWAAIEPEADGSINAGKALA
;
A
#
# COMPACT_ATOMS: atom_id res chain seq x y z
N GLN A 1 2.87 -9.34 23.43
CA GLN A 1 3.28 -7.99 23.91
C GLN A 1 2.11 -7.26 24.55
N PHE A 2 0.91 -7.21 23.95
CA PHE A 2 -0.25 -6.51 24.50
C PHE A 2 -0.62 -6.98 25.93
N LEU A 3 -0.73 -8.30 26.15
CA LEU A 3 -1.09 -8.85 27.45
C LEU A 3 -0.08 -8.48 28.56
N TRP A 4 1.21 -8.38 28.22
CA TRP A 4 2.27 -8.00 29.16
C TRP A 4 2.35 -6.48 29.36
N GLY A 5 2.05 -5.71 28.31
CA GLY A 5 2.07 -4.25 28.32
C GLY A 5 0.79 -3.59 28.83
N ARG A 6 -0.32 -4.32 28.96
CA ARG A 6 -1.64 -3.77 29.32
C ARG A 6 -1.64 -2.89 30.58
N LYS A 7 -0.87 -3.28 31.60
CA LYS A 7 -0.73 -2.49 32.83
C LYS A 7 -0.13 -1.09 32.62
N HIS A 8 0.64 -0.89 31.54
CA HIS A 8 1.25 0.40 31.22
C HIS A 8 0.32 1.31 30.40
N LEU A 9 -0.81 0.79 29.93
CA LEU A 9 -1.81 1.57 29.21
C LEU A 9 -2.74 2.38 30.13
N LEU A 10 -2.59 2.25 31.45
CA LEU A 10 -3.29 3.04 32.48
C LEU A 10 -4.81 3.14 32.26
N GLY A 11 -5.43 2.10 31.72
CA GLY A 11 -6.86 2.06 31.41
C GLY A 11 -7.26 2.65 30.05
N HIS A 12 -6.34 3.26 29.30
CA HIS A 12 -6.64 3.82 27.97
C HIS A 12 -7.06 2.79 26.91
N ALA A 13 -6.76 1.51 27.14
CA ALA A 13 -7.20 0.40 26.28
C ALA A 13 -8.51 -0.25 26.75
N GLU A 14 -9.06 0.17 27.88
CA GLU A 14 -10.34 -0.32 28.36
C GLU A 14 -11.48 0.40 27.66
N PRO A 15 -12.63 -0.28 27.43
CA PRO A 15 -13.79 0.36 26.85
C PRO A 15 -14.29 1.48 27.77
N ALA A 16 -14.73 2.60 27.20
CA ALA A 16 -15.19 3.78 27.93
C ALA A 16 -16.38 3.46 28.86
N ASP A 17 -17.22 2.50 28.47
CA ASP A 17 -18.34 2.01 29.27
C ASP A 17 -18.43 0.47 29.18
N PRO A 18 -17.85 -0.28 30.11
CA PRO A 18 -17.93 -1.75 30.13
C PRO A 18 -19.36 -2.26 30.36
N ALA A 19 -20.24 -1.50 31.04
CA ALA A 19 -21.62 -1.91 31.26
C ALA A 19 -22.41 -1.90 29.95
N LEU A 20 -22.11 -0.95 29.07
CA LEU A 20 -22.72 -0.87 27.74
C LEU A 20 -22.39 -2.11 26.87
N LEU A 21 -21.18 -2.67 26.99
CA LEU A 21 -20.81 -3.88 26.26
C LEU A 21 -21.53 -5.13 26.75
N ARG A 22 -21.88 -5.17 28.05
CA ARG A 22 -22.63 -6.29 28.66
C ARG A 22 -24.12 -6.19 28.45
N ALA A 23 -24.64 -5.02 28.03
CA ALA A 23 -26.05 -4.81 27.78
C ALA A 23 -26.55 -5.75 26.66
N PRO A 24 -27.73 -6.40 26.82
CA PRO A 24 -28.32 -7.24 25.79
C PRO A 24 -28.77 -6.41 24.62
N VAL A 25 -28.51 -6.88 23.39
CA VAL A 25 -28.87 -6.16 22.14
C VAL A 25 -29.89 -6.96 21.35
N LEU A 26 -29.70 -8.25 21.15
CA LEU A 26 -30.57 -9.11 20.35
C LEU A 26 -30.70 -10.50 20.99
N ALA A 27 -31.91 -11.01 21.17
CA ALA A 27 -32.17 -12.37 21.67
C ALA A 27 -31.39 -12.77 22.94
N GLY A 28 -31.11 -11.80 23.85
CA GLY A 28 -30.35 -12.05 25.07
C GLY A 28 -28.81 -12.03 24.89
N LEU A 29 -28.32 -11.80 23.67
CA LEU A 29 -26.89 -11.68 23.37
C LEU A 29 -26.36 -10.33 23.87
N SER A 30 -25.25 -10.33 24.60
CA SER A 30 -24.58 -9.07 24.98
C SER A 30 -24.00 -8.36 23.73
N ARG A 31 -23.86 -7.04 23.78
CA ARG A 31 -23.26 -6.25 22.69
C ARG A 31 -21.86 -6.73 22.37
N GLU A 32 -21.08 -7.15 23.35
CA GLU A 32 -19.76 -7.71 23.16
C GLU A 32 -19.79 -8.96 22.28
N TRP A 33 -20.66 -9.91 22.58
CA TRP A 33 -20.83 -11.12 21.77
C TRP A 33 -21.40 -10.81 20.39
N ALA A 34 -22.30 -9.83 20.29
CA ALA A 34 -22.82 -9.38 18.99
C ALA A 34 -21.70 -8.80 18.11
N ILE A 35 -20.73 -8.06 18.68
CA ILE A 35 -19.56 -7.56 17.98
C ILE A 35 -18.65 -8.70 17.53
N TYR A 36 -18.36 -9.70 18.38
CA TYR A 36 -17.50 -10.82 18.00
C TYR A 36 -18.13 -11.70 16.93
N LEU A 37 -19.41 -12.05 17.05
CA LEU A 37 -20.12 -12.84 16.05
C LEU A 37 -20.32 -12.07 14.76
N GLY A 38 -20.62 -10.76 14.84
CA GLY A 38 -20.71 -9.88 13.69
C GLY A 38 -19.36 -9.74 12.96
N GLY A 39 -18.26 -9.63 13.68
CA GLY A 39 -16.92 -9.63 13.13
C GLY A 39 -16.57 -10.94 12.42
N LEU A 40 -16.89 -12.08 13.05
CA LEU A 40 -16.69 -13.38 12.43
C LEU A 40 -17.53 -13.55 11.15
N LEU A 41 -18.80 -13.17 11.20
CA LEU A 41 -19.67 -13.18 10.01
C LEU A 41 -19.12 -12.28 8.92
N LEU A 42 -18.71 -11.06 9.27
CA LEU A 42 -18.10 -10.11 8.32
C LEU A 42 -16.84 -10.69 7.70
N THR A 43 -16.02 -11.41 8.45
CA THR A 43 -14.83 -12.10 7.92
C THR A 43 -15.20 -13.12 6.84
N VAL A 44 -16.24 -13.92 7.07
CA VAL A 44 -16.75 -14.89 6.09
C VAL A 44 -17.29 -14.18 4.84
N VAL A 45 -18.03 -13.08 5.04
CA VAL A 45 -18.57 -12.28 3.91
C VAL A 45 -17.43 -11.69 3.09
N VAL A 46 -16.42 -11.08 3.74
CA VAL A 46 -15.24 -10.53 3.06
C VAL A 46 -14.49 -11.63 2.32
N TRP A 47 -14.27 -12.79 2.95
CA TRP A 47 -13.62 -13.93 2.29
C TRP A 47 -14.40 -14.36 1.03
N GLN A 48 -15.74 -14.45 1.10
CA GLN A 48 -16.56 -14.79 -0.05
C GLN A 48 -16.47 -13.72 -1.15
N VAL A 49 -16.47 -12.43 -0.80
CA VAL A 49 -16.31 -11.32 -1.75
C VAL A 49 -14.98 -11.43 -2.49
N LEU A 50 -13.89 -11.73 -1.77
CA LEU A 50 -12.55 -11.89 -2.36
C LEU A 50 -12.46 -13.05 -3.36
N GLN A 51 -13.25 -14.12 -3.15
CA GLN A 51 -13.28 -15.30 -4.03
C GLN A 51 -14.23 -15.14 -5.23
N THR A 52 -15.16 -14.18 -5.18
CA THR A 52 -16.19 -14.05 -6.20
C THR A 52 -15.70 -13.24 -7.39
N ARG A 53 -15.72 -13.85 -8.57
CA ARG A 53 -15.50 -13.21 -9.86
C ARG A 53 -16.81 -12.96 -10.56
N ILE A 54 -16.98 -11.80 -11.15
CA ILE A 54 -18.17 -11.41 -11.86
C ILE A 54 -17.79 -11.12 -13.32
N ASN A 55 -18.44 -11.78 -14.24
CA ASN A 55 -18.32 -11.47 -15.65
C ASN A 55 -19.42 -10.48 -16.04
N PHE A 56 -19.03 -9.25 -16.37
CA PHE A 56 -19.95 -8.19 -16.79
C PHE A 56 -20.23 -8.19 -18.29
N GLY A 57 -19.88 -9.26 -19.02
CA GLY A 57 -20.11 -9.36 -20.46
C GLY A 57 -19.52 -8.17 -21.23
N PRO A 58 -20.33 -7.40 -22.00
CA PRO A 58 -19.82 -6.29 -22.82
C PRO A 58 -19.10 -5.19 -22.02
N LEU A 59 -19.46 -5.00 -20.74
CA LEU A 59 -18.80 -4.02 -19.88
C LEU A 59 -17.37 -4.40 -19.51
N SER A 60 -16.99 -5.68 -19.66
CA SER A 60 -15.59 -6.11 -19.47
C SER A 60 -14.64 -5.40 -20.42
N ALA A 61 -15.12 -4.98 -21.59
CA ALA A 61 -14.33 -4.21 -22.57
C ALA A 61 -13.84 -2.86 -21.98
N LEU A 62 -14.60 -2.23 -21.08
CA LEU A 62 -14.21 -1.01 -20.37
C LEU A 62 -13.02 -1.25 -19.41
N PHE A 63 -12.80 -2.50 -19.04
CA PHE A 63 -11.72 -2.94 -18.17
C PHE A 63 -10.63 -3.73 -18.93
N GLY A 64 -10.48 -3.49 -20.23
CA GLY A 64 -9.48 -4.17 -21.07
C GLY A 64 -9.78 -5.65 -21.35
N GLY A 65 -11.03 -6.08 -21.29
CA GLY A 65 -11.45 -7.45 -21.56
C GLY A 65 -11.22 -8.44 -20.41
N HIS A 66 -10.71 -7.98 -19.26
CA HIS A 66 -10.48 -8.83 -18.08
C HIS A 66 -11.77 -9.05 -17.27
N GLU A 67 -11.86 -10.20 -16.62
CA GLU A 67 -12.89 -10.43 -15.62
C GLU A 67 -12.72 -9.45 -14.46
N VAL A 68 -13.81 -8.81 -14.07
CA VAL A 68 -13.84 -7.87 -12.95
C VAL A 68 -14.17 -8.64 -11.68
N THR A 69 -13.36 -8.52 -10.67
CA THR A 69 -13.62 -9.15 -9.37
C THR A 69 -14.68 -8.36 -8.59
N LEU A 70 -15.45 -9.05 -7.76
CA LEU A 70 -16.39 -8.37 -6.85
C LEU A 70 -15.66 -7.40 -5.92
N THR A 71 -14.42 -7.69 -5.55
CA THR A 71 -13.54 -6.81 -4.77
C THR A 71 -13.30 -5.47 -5.46
N GLU A 72 -13.02 -5.49 -6.76
CA GLU A 72 -12.82 -4.26 -7.55
C GLU A 72 -14.12 -3.42 -7.60
N VAL A 73 -15.25 -4.07 -7.79
CA VAL A 73 -16.55 -3.38 -7.77
C VAL A 73 -16.81 -2.73 -6.42
N VAL A 74 -16.63 -3.48 -5.34
CA VAL A 74 -16.82 -2.96 -3.97
C VAL A 74 -15.86 -1.81 -3.68
N ALA A 75 -14.58 -1.93 -4.05
CA ALA A 75 -13.60 -0.86 -3.88
C ALA A 75 -14.03 0.40 -4.63
N VAL A 76 -14.42 0.29 -5.89
CA VAL A 76 -14.90 1.43 -6.71
C VAL A 76 -16.12 2.09 -6.08
N LEU A 77 -17.10 1.30 -5.60
CA LEU A 77 -18.31 1.83 -4.95
C LEU A 77 -17.96 2.55 -3.64
N LEU A 78 -17.05 1.99 -2.83
CA LEU A 78 -16.58 2.62 -1.60
C LEU A 78 -15.80 3.91 -1.90
N GLY A 79 -14.93 3.90 -2.91
CA GLY A 79 -14.20 5.08 -3.36
C GLY A 79 -15.13 6.18 -3.86
N ALA A 80 -16.12 5.83 -4.69
CA ALA A 80 -17.13 6.77 -5.18
C ALA A 80 -17.96 7.35 -4.02
N GLY A 81 -18.40 6.50 -3.09
CA GLY A 81 -19.11 6.92 -1.89
C GLY A 81 -18.30 7.87 -1.02
N LEU A 82 -16.99 7.59 -0.85
CA LEU A 82 -16.06 8.45 -0.14
C LEU A 82 -15.92 9.82 -0.81
N TYR A 83 -15.76 9.87 -2.15
CA TYR A 83 -15.67 11.14 -2.88
C TYR A 83 -16.96 11.93 -2.83
N ILE A 84 -18.11 11.29 -2.96
CA ILE A 84 -19.43 11.95 -2.80
C ILE A 84 -19.56 12.54 -1.39
N TRP A 85 -19.21 11.77 -0.37
CA TRP A 85 -19.20 12.26 1.00
C TRP A 85 -18.23 13.44 1.16
N PHE A 86 -17.03 13.34 0.60
CA PHE A 86 -16.01 14.38 0.67
C PHE A 86 -16.48 15.68 0.02
N ILE A 87 -17.08 15.60 -1.18
CA ILE A 87 -17.66 16.75 -1.85
C ILE A 87 -18.75 17.40 -0.98
N ARG A 88 -19.67 16.60 -0.42
CA ARG A 88 -20.69 17.10 0.50
C ARG A 88 -20.09 17.78 1.73
N LEU A 89 -19.00 17.23 2.26
CA LEU A 89 -18.28 17.84 3.38
C LEU A 89 -17.75 19.23 3.03
N LEU A 90 -17.19 19.42 1.84
CA LEU A 90 -16.68 20.74 1.40
C LEU A 90 -17.77 21.81 1.32
N PHE A 91 -19.04 21.40 1.12
CA PHE A 91 -20.20 22.30 1.12
C PHE A 91 -20.93 22.38 2.47
N SER A 92 -20.46 21.67 3.51
CA SER A 92 -21.14 21.60 4.81
C SER A 92 -20.86 22.77 5.77
N GLY A 93 -20.37 23.89 5.25
CA GLY A 93 -20.13 25.10 6.08
C GLY A 93 -18.82 25.07 6.88
N ILE A 94 -17.88 24.16 6.58
CA ILE A 94 -16.54 24.18 7.17
C ILE A 94 -15.75 25.41 6.69
N SER A 95 -14.81 25.90 7.51
CA SER A 95 -14.00 27.08 7.20
C SER A 95 -13.13 26.90 5.95
N HIS A 96 -12.72 27.98 5.31
CA HIS A 96 -11.81 27.92 4.13
C HIS A 96 -10.49 27.22 4.45
N ALA A 97 -9.94 27.43 5.65
CA ALA A 97 -8.72 26.77 6.08
C ALA A 97 -8.90 25.25 6.25
N GLU A 98 -10.05 24.80 6.77
CA GLU A 98 -10.40 23.39 6.87
C GLU A 98 -10.59 22.75 5.48
N LYS A 99 -11.27 23.45 4.56
CA LYS A 99 -11.42 23.01 3.17
C LYS A 99 -10.06 22.77 2.52
N GLY A 100 -9.15 23.73 2.62
CA GLY A 100 -7.81 23.63 2.05
C GLY A 100 -7.03 22.43 2.59
N ARG A 101 -7.05 22.22 3.92
CA ARG A 101 -6.41 21.06 4.56
C ARG A 101 -7.03 19.74 4.10
N MET A 102 -8.34 19.65 4.03
CA MET A 102 -9.05 18.43 3.61
C MET A 102 -8.82 18.11 2.13
N ILE A 103 -8.81 19.13 1.26
CA ILE A 103 -8.48 18.94 -0.17
C ILE A 103 -7.04 18.44 -0.31
N MET A 104 -6.07 19.08 0.36
CA MET A 104 -4.68 18.61 0.35
C MET A 104 -4.58 17.19 0.83
N LEU A 105 -5.21 16.83 1.95
CA LEU A 105 -5.20 15.48 2.49
C LEU A 105 -5.78 14.46 1.49
N MET A 106 -6.94 14.75 0.91
CA MET A 106 -7.58 13.85 -0.06
C MET A 106 -6.72 13.67 -1.31
N THR A 107 -6.04 14.73 -1.77
CA THR A 107 -5.07 14.64 -2.87
C THR A 107 -3.90 13.72 -2.50
N LEU A 108 -3.32 13.87 -1.31
CA LEU A 108 -2.21 13.03 -0.86
C LEU A 108 -2.65 11.56 -0.74
N ILE A 109 -3.83 11.29 -0.20
CA ILE A 109 -4.41 9.94 -0.11
C ILE A 109 -4.59 9.35 -1.52
N THR A 110 -5.12 10.12 -2.47
CA THR A 110 -5.31 9.65 -3.85
C THR A 110 -3.98 9.33 -4.52
N VAL A 111 -2.99 10.20 -4.33
CA VAL A 111 -1.64 10.02 -4.89
C VAL A 111 -0.92 8.83 -4.26
N SER A 112 -1.19 8.50 -3.00
CA SER A 112 -0.59 7.33 -2.36
C SER A 112 -0.94 6.01 -3.04
N ALA A 113 -2.10 5.92 -3.72
CA ALA A 113 -2.47 4.74 -4.49
C ALA A 113 -1.48 4.46 -5.63
N LEU A 114 -0.92 5.49 -6.27
CA LEU A 114 0.12 5.32 -7.30
C LEU A 114 1.41 4.77 -6.68
N PHE A 115 1.82 5.31 -5.53
CA PHE A 115 2.99 4.81 -4.83
C PHE A 115 2.84 3.33 -4.48
N TRP A 116 1.71 2.95 -3.87
CA TRP A 116 1.46 1.56 -3.49
C TRP A 116 1.33 0.66 -4.72
N GLY A 117 0.68 1.11 -5.80
CA GLY A 117 0.57 0.37 -7.05
C GLY A 117 1.93 0.04 -7.68
N LEU A 118 2.90 0.96 -7.56
CA LEU A 118 4.27 0.73 -7.99
C LEU A 118 5.04 -0.13 -6.99
N TYR A 119 4.90 0.13 -5.69
CA TYR A 119 5.57 -0.63 -4.63
C TYR A 119 5.23 -2.12 -4.67
N GLU A 120 3.96 -2.45 -4.88
CA GLU A 120 3.46 -3.83 -4.94
C GLU A 120 4.03 -4.64 -6.12
N GLN A 121 4.64 -4.00 -7.14
CA GLN A 121 5.37 -4.71 -8.20
C GLN A 121 6.55 -5.52 -7.63
N THR A 122 7.01 -5.19 -6.43
CA THR A 122 8.08 -5.95 -5.74
C THR A 122 7.69 -7.39 -5.43
N TYR A 123 6.40 -7.70 -5.30
CA TYR A 123 5.89 -9.05 -5.01
C TYR A 123 5.52 -9.87 -6.26
N GLY A 124 5.48 -9.24 -7.42
CA GLY A 124 5.16 -9.89 -8.69
C GLY A 124 6.31 -9.75 -9.69
N PRO A 125 6.33 -8.70 -10.51
CA PRO A 125 7.32 -8.51 -11.57
C PRO A 125 8.78 -8.56 -11.10
N TRP A 126 9.10 -7.97 -9.91
CA TRP A 126 10.46 -8.02 -9.39
C TRP A 126 10.88 -9.43 -8.99
N VAL A 127 9.98 -10.21 -8.38
CA VAL A 127 10.24 -11.63 -8.07
C VAL A 127 10.43 -12.43 -9.36
N ALA A 128 9.59 -12.18 -10.38
CA ALA A 128 9.71 -12.83 -11.67
C ALA A 128 11.04 -12.46 -12.37
N MET A 129 11.47 -11.21 -12.29
CA MET A 129 12.77 -10.76 -12.78
C MET A 129 13.91 -11.46 -12.02
N ALA A 130 13.82 -11.55 -10.69
CA ALA A 130 14.82 -12.26 -9.89
C ALA A 130 14.91 -13.73 -10.26
N ASP A 131 13.79 -14.38 -10.58
CA ASP A 131 13.75 -15.79 -10.92
C ASP A 131 14.32 -16.09 -12.31
N ARG A 132 14.05 -15.22 -13.27
CA ARG A 132 14.25 -15.51 -14.70
C ARG A 132 15.58 -15.00 -15.26
N VAL A 133 16.04 -13.84 -14.76
CA VAL A 133 17.16 -13.12 -15.38
C VAL A 133 18.24 -12.63 -14.41
N MET A 134 18.14 -12.94 -13.11
CA MET A 134 19.14 -12.50 -12.15
C MET A 134 20.06 -13.63 -11.68
N ASP A 135 21.35 -13.33 -11.59
CA ASP A 135 22.26 -14.12 -10.77
C ASP A 135 21.99 -13.83 -9.30
N ARG A 136 21.37 -14.81 -8.62
CA ARG A 136 20.97 -14.72 -7.22
C ARG A 136 22.05 -15.14 -6.25
N THR A 137 23.26 -15.41 -6.72
CA THR A 137 24.38 -15.79 -5.85
C THR A 137 25.05 -14.53 -5.29
N THR A 138 24.97 -14.34 -3.98
CA THR A 138 25.60 -13.20 -3.31
C THR A 138 26.25 -13.67 -2.01
N PHE A 139 27.49 -13.29 -1.78
CA PHE A 139 28.29 -13.75 -0.62
C PHE A 139 28.42 -15.28 -0.51
N GLY A 140 28.41 -16.00 -1.63
CA GLY A 140 28.44 -17.48 -1.65
C GLY A 140 27.13 -18.15 -1.24
N ILE A 141 26.04 -17.41 -1.11
CA ILE A 141 24.69 -17.89 -0.79
C ILE A 141 23.83 -17.72 -2.03
N GLU A 142 23.13 -18.76 -2.43
CA GLU A 142 22.12 -18.71 -3.48
C GLU A 142 20.75 -18.36 -2.85
N TRP A 143 20.16 -17.25 -3.30
CA TRP A 143 18.85 -16.78 -2.84
C TRP A 143 17.75 -17.37 -3.71
N THR A 144 16.64 -17.78 -3.10
CA THR A 144 15.43 -18.05 -3.89
C THR A 144 14.80 -16.72 -4.32
N ALA A 145 14.10 -16.71 -5.46
CA ALA A 145 13.45 -15.50 -5.96
C ALA A 145 12.49 -14.88 -4.92
N GLY A 146 11.72 -15.71 -4.19
CA GLY A 146 10.84 -15.24 -3.14
C GLY A 146 11.57 -14.60 -1.95
N GLN A 147 12.79 -15.04 -1.62
CA GLN A 147 13.57 -14.43 -0.53
C GLN A 147 14.04 -13.02 -0.85
N THR A 148 14.11 -12.62 -2.13
CA THR A 148 14.52 -11.27 -2.51
C THR A 148 13.57 -10.21 -1.94
N THR A 149 12.30 -10.53 -1.70
CA THR A 149 11.34 -9.61 -1.07
C THR A 149 11.72 -9.23 0.36
N ALA A 150 12.46 -10.10 1.06
CA ALA A 150 12.96 -9.81 2.41
C ALA A 150 13.97 -8.67 2.44
N ILE A 151 14.64 -8.37 1.31
CA ILE A 151 15.60 -7.25 1.20
C ILE A 151 14.91 -5.92 1.53
N GLY A 152 13.69 -5.70 1.02
CA GLY A 152 12.89 -4.52 1.35
C GLY A 152 12.62 -4.42 2.86
N ALA A 153 12.15 -5.51 3.48
CA ALA A 153 11.88 -5.54 4.91
C ALA A 153 13.13 -5.24 5.76
N LEU A 154 14.30 -5.76 5.37
CA LEU A 154 15.57 -5.46 6.04
C LEU A 154 15.92 -3.97 5.97
N PHE A 155 15.73 -3.33 4.81
CA PHE A 155 15.95 -1.89 4.67
C PHE A 155 14.94 -1.07 5.48
N VAL A 156 13.67 -1.48 5.57
CA VAL A 156 12.67 -0.82 6.44
C VAL A 156 13.15 -0.85 7.90
N ILE A 157 13.61 -2.00 8.38
CA ILE A 157 14.11 -2.15 9.76
C ILE A 157 15.36 -1.26 9.97
N ALA A 158 16.30 -1.26 9.03
CA ALA A 158 17.55 -0.51 9.14
C ALA A 158 17.34 1.01 9.02
N LEU A 159 16.46 1.47 8.13
CA LEU A 159 16.23 2.89 7.86
C LEU A 159 15.24 3.54 8.83
N SER A 160 14.31 2.78 9.44
CA SER A 160 13.34 3.35 10.37
C SER A 160 13.97 4.18 11.51
N PRO A 161 14.99 3.70 12.24
CA PRO A 161 15.65 4.52 13.27
C PRO A 161 16.38 5.73 12.69
N VAL A 162 16.93 5.63 11.48
CA VAL A 162 17.59 6.74 10.79
C VAL A 162 16.59 7.87 10.50
N PHE A 163 15.44 7.54 9.94
CA PHE A 163 14.38 8.52 9.65
C PHE A 163 13.72 9.05 10.92
N ALA A 164 13.54 8.22 11.95
CA ALA A 164 13.11 8.67 13.27
C ALA A 164 14.07 9.70 13.90
N TRP A 165 15.34 9.64 13.56
CA TRP A 165 16.34 10.62 13.99
C TRP A 165 16.41 11.86 13.07
N ILE A 166 16.25 11.70 11.76
CA ILE A 166 16.32 12.78 10.77
C ILE A 166 15.14 13.75 10.91
N TRP A 167 13.90 13.25 10.94
CA TRP A 167 12.71 14.12 10.91
C TRP A 167 12.65 15.15 12.04
N PRO A 168 12.86 14.79 13.32
CA PRO A 168 12.87 15.78 14.40
C PRO A 168 14.01 16.81 14.30
N ARG A 169 15.13 16.44 13.67
CA ARG A 169 16.24 17.38 13.46
C ARG A 169 15.95 18.38 12.37
N LEU A 170 15.40 17.93 11.26
CA LEU A 170 14.96 18.80 10.18
C LEU A 170 13.88 19.77 10.66
N ASP A 171 12.96 19.28 11.51
CA ASP A 171 11.91 20.11 12.11
C ASP A 171 12.48 21.21 13.00
N LYS A 172 13.40 20.86 13.90
CA LYS A 172 14.11 21.83 14.76
C LYS A 172 14.95 22.85 13.98
N ALA A 173 15.48 22.43 12.82
CA ALA A 173 16.26 23.32 11.95
C ALA A 173 15.39 24.21 11.04
N GLY A 174 14.05 24.04 11.05
CA GLY A 174 13.15 24.74 10.13
C GLY A 174 13.27 24.28 8.68
N LEU A 175 13.90 23.12 8.44
CA LEU A 175 14.14 22.53 7.12
C LEU A 175 13.21 21.35 6.83
N ASN A 176 12.18 21.13 7.64
CA ASN A 176 11.23 20.04 7.47
C ASN A 176 10.38 20.27 6.23
N PRO A 177 10.47 19.42 5.16
CA PRO A 177 9.68 19.62 3.96
C PRO A 177 8.18 19.49 4.23
N SER A 178 7.37 20.21 3.46
CA SER A 178 5.91 20.10 3.53
C SER A 178 5.42 18.69 3.17
N TYR A 179 4.19 18.34 3.57
CA TYR A 179 3.59 17.04 3.21
C TYR A 179 3.62 16.76 1.70
N PRO A 180 3.18 17.69 0.82
CA PRO A 180 3.27 17.47 -0.63
C PRO A 180 4.69 17.25 -1.13
N ALA A 181 5.68 17.98 -0.59
CA ALA A 181 7.08 17.79 -0.98
C ALA A 181 7.60 16.40 -0.60
N LYS A 182 7.26 15.89 0.59
CA LYS A 182 7.62 14.54 1.00
C LYS A 182 6.97 13.48 0.10
N PHE A 183 5.71 13.64 -0.26
CA PHE A 183 5.04 12.74 -1.21
C PHE A 183 5.70 12.76 -2.59
N ALA A 184 6.08 13.95 -3.08
CA ALA A 184 6.81 14.07 -4.35
C ALA A 184 8.17 13.35 -4.29
N TRP A 185 8.92 13.49 -3.19
CA TRP A 185 10.15 12.71 -2.98
C TRP A 185 9.89 11.21 -2.91
N GLY A 186 8.82 10.77 -2.24
CA GLY A 186 8.44 9.35 -2.19
C GLY A 186 8.22 8.77 -3.58
N LEU A 187 7.43 9.44 -4.42
CA LEU A 187 7.20 9.02 -5.80
C LEU A 187 8.47 9.10 -6.67
N LEU A 188 9.31 10.12 -6.47
CA LEU A 188 10.57 10.23 -7.19
C LEU A 188 11.50 9.05 -6.87
N PHE A 189 11.68 8.70 -5.60
CA PHE A 189 12.48 7.53 -5.21
C PHE A 189 11.88 6.23 -5.74
N CYS A 190 10.55 6.10 -5.74
CA CYS A 190 9.88 4.96 -6.34
C CYS A 190 10.22 4.86 -7.85
N GLY A 191 10.07 5.94 -8.60
CA GLY A 191 10.45 5.98 -10.02
C GLY A 191 11.94 5.69 -10.26
N LEU A 192 12.83 6.23 -9.41
CA LEU A 192 14.26 5.96 -9.48
C LEU A 192 14.60 4.49 -9.23
N ALA A 193 13.88 3.82 -8.32
CA ALA A 193 14.08 2.38 -8.08
C ALA A 193 13.79 1.54 -9.33
N PHE A 194 12.72 1.86 -10.06
CA PHE A 194 12.45 1.25 -11.37
C PHE A 194 13.51 1.65 -12.40
N GLY A 195 13.97 2.88 -12.39
CA GLY A 195 15.07 3.36 -13.25
C GLY A 195 16.36 2.58 -13.03
N VAL A 196 16.67 2.20 -11.79
CA VAL A 196 17.83 1.34 -11.46
C VAL A 196 17.71 -0.03 -12.13
N LEU A 197 16.53 -0.67 -12.06
CA LEU A 197 16.32 -1.98 -12.68
C LEU A 197 16.29 -1.87 -14.21
N ALA A 198 15.66 -0.84 -14.78
CA ALA A 198 15.66 -0.59 -16.20
C ALA A 198 17.09 -0.38 -16.73
N PHE A 199 17.91 0.40 -16.03
CA PHE A 199 19.31 0.59 -16.38
C PHE A 199 20.10 -0.73 -16.30
N ALA A 200 19.89 -1.51 -15.26
CA ALA A 200 20.55 -2.82 -15.10
C ALA A 200 20.16 -3.77 -16.24
N SER A 201 18.87 -3.82 -16.61
CA SER A 201 18.39 -4.64 -17.73
C SER A 201 18.99 -4.20 -19.07
N ALA A 202 19.04 -2.91 -19.34
CA ALA A 202 19.61 -2.37 -20.58
C ALA A 202 21.10 -2.65 -20.73
N ASN A 203 21.82 -2.92 -19.63
CA ASN A 203 23.25 -3.20 -19.62
C ASN A 203 23.59 -4.66 -19.28
N ALA A 204 22.64 -5.57 -19.37
CA ALA A 204 22.83 -6.99 -19.02
C ALA A 204 23.77 -7.76 -19.95
N GLY A 205 24.08 -7.25 -21.14
CA GLY A 205 24.93 -7.90 -22.13
C GLY A 205 24.32 -9.16 -22.77
N ASP A 206 25.11 -9.91 -23.52
CA ASP A 206 24.66 -11.07 -24.30
C ASP A 206 24.29 -12.28 -23.43
N GLU A 207 24.84 -12.39 -22.21
CA GLU A 207 24.52 -13.47 -21.27
C GLU A 207 23.17 -13.30 -20.59
N ALA A 208 22.52 -12.14 -20.77
CA ALA A 208 21.19 -11.79 -20.26
C ALA A 208 21.00 -12.06 -18.75
N THR A 209 22.08 -11.96 -17.97
CA THR A 209 22.05 -12.10 -16.52
C THR A 209 22.34 -10.79 -15.83
N VAL A 210 21.51 -10.43 -14.87
CA VAL A 210 21.63 -9.21 -14.07
C VAL A 210 22.06 -9.58 -12.66
N SER A 211 23.08 -8.91 -12.13
CA SER A 211 23.52 -9.14 -10.75
C SER A 211 22.45 -8.74 -9.74
N LEU A 212 22.25 -9.54 -8.68
CA LEU A 212 21.33 -9.24 -7.57
C LEU A 212 21.63 -7.91 -6.88
N TRP A 213 22.85 -7.39 -6.97
CA TRP A 213 23.21 -6.09 -6.39
C TRP A 213 22.37 -4.93 -6.94
N TRP A 214 21.93 -4.99 -8.20
CA TRP A 214 21.02 -4.00 -8.76
C TRP A 214 19.65 -4.05 -8.10
N MET A 215 19.15 -5.22 -7.79
CA MET A 215 17.89 -5.36 -7.05
C MET A 215 18.03 -4.87 -5.60
N ILE A 216 19.16 -5.17 -4.94
CA ILE A 216 19.45 -4.65 -3.60
C ILE A 216 19.46 -3.11 -3.62
N LEU A 217 20.10 -2.50 -4.62
CA LEU A 217 20.10 -1.04 -4.79
C LEU A 217 18.69 -0.50 -5.08
N ALA A 218 17.93 -1.18 -5.94
CA ALA A 218 16.55 -0.78 -6.25
C ALA A 218 15.65 -0.82 -5.01
N TYR A 219 15.72 -1.89 -4.20
CA TYR A 219 15.01 -1.96 -2.92
C TYR A 219 15.44 -0.87 -1.94
N PHE A 220 16.74 -0.58 -1.85
CA PHE A 220 17.23 0.51 -1.00
C PHE A 220 16.58 1.85 -1.39
N VAL A 221 16.60 2.19 -2.69
CA VAL A 221 16.01 3.43 -3.20
C VAL A 221 14.49 3.45 -3.01
N LEU A 222 13.81 2.33 -3.26
CA LEU A 222 12.36 2.20 -3.07
C LEU A 222 11.96 2.43 -1.60
N VAL A 223 12.69 1.81 -0.67
CA VAL A 223 12.41 1.95 0.77
C VAL A 223 12.72 3.36 1.27
N LEU A 224 13.70 4.08 0.69
CA LEU A 224 13.84 5.52 0.98
C LEU A 224 12.54 6.27 0.65
N GLY A 225 11.90 5.95 -0.48
CA GLY A 225 10.60 6.52 -0.86
C GLY A 225 9.49 6.16 0.14
N GLU A 226 9.44 4.92 0.58
CA GLU A 226 8.48 4.46 1.59
C GLU A 226 8.67 5.20 2.92
N MET A 227 9.89 5.33 3.41
CA MET A 227 10.20 6.02 4.68
C MET A 227 9.83 7.50 4.65
N VAL A 228 9.86 8.12 3.48
CA VAL A 228 9.45 9.52 3.30
C VAL A 228 7.95 9.67 3.16
N LEU A 229 7.24 8.68 2.60
CA LEU A 229 5.81 8.78 2.29
C LEU A 229 4.91 8.14 3.35
N SER A 230 5.14 6.89 3.73
CA SER A 230 4.17 6.09 4.48
C SER A 230 3.96 6.57 5.93
N PRO A 231 4.99 6.75 6.78
CA PRO A 231 4.80 7.26 8.14
C PRO A 231 4.24 8.70 8.14
N ILE A 232 4.63 9.48 7.15
CA ILE A 232 4.21 10.87 6.99
C ILE A 232 2.76 10.95 6.53
N GLY A 233 2.31 10.03 5.69
CA GLY A 233 0.92 9.95 5.24
C GLY A 233 -0.04 9.72 6.41
N LEU A 234 0.25 8.76 7.29
CA LEU A 234 -0.55 8.53 8.51
C LEU A 234 -0.55 9.75 9.45
N ALA A 235 0.60 10.41 9.60
CA ALA A 235 0.69 11.66 10.37
C ALA A 235 -0.13 12.79 9.71
N ALA A 236 -0.11 12.90 8.38
CA ALA A 236 -0.90 13.87 7.63
C ALA A 236 -2.40 13.64 7.83
N VAL A 237 -2.87 12.38 7.82
CA VAL A 237 -4.28 12.04 8.08
C VAL A 237 -4.73 12.60 9.42
N THR A 238 -3.96 12.40 10.48
CA THR A 238 -4.32 12.86 11.82
C THR A 238 -4.23 14.38 11.99
N SER A 239 -3.23 15.03 11.37
CA SER A 239 -2.96 16.46 11.53
C SER A 239 -3.79 17.37 10.64
N LEU A 240 -4.15 16.92 9.43
CA LEU A 240 -4.88 17.71 8.45
C LEU A 240 -6.40 17.51 8.53
N SER A 241 -6.85 16.34 9.01
CA SER A 241 -8.27 16.04 9.11
C SER A 241 -8.98 16.95 10.13
N ILE A 242 -10.21 17.31 9.83
CA ILE A 242 -11.12 17.84 10.85
C ILE A 242 -11.46 16.73 11.86
N LYS A 243 -11.58 17.08 13.15
CA LYS A 243 -11.73 16.11 14.25
C LYS A 243 -12.80 15.04 14.00
N ARG A 244 -13.96 15.43 13.46
CA ARG A 244 -15.09 14.52 13.17
C ARG A 244 -14.84 13.56 12.01
N ALA A 245 -13.83 13.78 11.19
CA ALA A 245 -13.53 13.00 9.98
C ALA A 245 -12.26 12.15 10.07
N VAL A 246 -11.47 12.25 11.14
CA VAL A 246 -10.16 11.55 11.27
C VAL A 246 -10.30 10.05 11.03
N GLY A 247 -11.30 9.40 11.65
CA GLY A 247 -11.49 7.94 11.49
C GLY A 247 -11.85 7.56 10.05
N LEU A 248 -12.71 8.34 9.37
CA LEU A 248 -13.06 8.09 7.98
C LEU A 248 -11.88 8.35 7.03
N MET A 249 -11.10 9.41 7.28
CA MET A 249 -9.90 9.70 6.48
C MET A 249 -8.79 8.68 6.70
N MET A 250 -8.71 8.08 7.90
CA MET A 250 -7.84 6.94 8.15
C MET A 250 -8.29 5.70 7.36
N GLY A 251 -9.61 5.44 7.34
CA GLY A 251 -10.20 4.40 6.48
C GLY A 251 -9.95 4.68 5.00
N ALA A 252 -10.04 5.95 4.56
CA ALA A 252 -9.72 6.36 3.21
C ALA A 252 -8.25 6.07 2.84
N TRP A 253 -7.30 6.31 3.74
CA TRP A 253 -5.89 5.98 3.54
C TRP A 253 -5.71 4.50 3.17
N PHE A 254 -6.29 3.59 3.97
CA PHE A 254 -6.20 2.15 3.69
C PHE A 254 -7.00 1.72 2.46
N LEU A 255 -8.15 2.34 2.19
CA LEU A 255 -8.90 2.08 0.97
C LEU A 255 -8.07 2.43 -0.29
N PHE A 256 -7.35 3.56 -0.26
CA PHE A 256 -6.50 3.95 -1.40
C PHE A 256 -5.22 3.11 -1.50
N SER A 257 -4.72 2.55 -0.40
CA SER A 257 -3.69 1.51 -0.47
C SER A 257 -4.22 0.26 -1.20
N ALA A 258 -5.45 -0.19 -0.89
CA ALA A 258 -6.10 -1.29 -1.61
C ALA A 258 -6.33 -0.97 -3.11
N PHE A 259 -6.63 0.28 -3.48
CA PHE A 259 -6.62 0.69 -4.89
C PHE A 259 -5.24 0.55 -5.52
N GLY A 260 -4.18 0.85 -4.78
CA GLY A 260 -2.80 0.61 -5.21
C GLY A 260 -2.58 -0.86 -5.58
N GLU A 261 -3.04 -1.81 -4.76
CA GLU A 261 -2.94 -3.24 -5.04
C GLU A 261 -3.74 -3.67 -6.28
N ILE A 262 -4.94 -3.10 -6.49
CA ILE A 262 -5.72 -3.35 -7.70
C ILE A 262 -4.96 -2.86 -8.95
N ILE A 263 -4.37 -1.66 -8.87
CA ILE A 263 -3.52 -1.10 -9.93
C ILE A 263 -2.31 -2.02 -10.17
N ALA A 264 -1.65 -2.46 -9.10
CA ALA A 264 -0.50 -3.36 -9.16
C ALA A 264 -0.84 -4.68 -9.87
N GLY A 265 -1.96 -5.29 -9.53
CA GLY A 265 -2.43 -6.51 -10.19
C GLY A 265 -2.63 -6.32 -11.71
N ARG A 266 -3.17 -5.16 -12.12
CA ARG A 266 -3.33 -4.84 -13.55
C ARG A 266 -1.99 -4.58 -14.24
N MET A 267 -1.10 -3.82 -13.60
CA MET A 267 0.26 -3.59 -14.12
C MET A 267 1.04 -4.89 -14.26
N GLY A 268 0.93 -5.80 -13.28
CA GLY A 268 1.57 -7.11 -13.31
C GLY A 268 1.15 -7.96 -14.52
N THR A 269 -0.11 -7.82 -14.99
CA THR A 269 -0.54 -8.51 -16.22
C THR A 269 0.11 -7.92 -17.48
N TRP A 270 0.42 -6.64 -17.52
CA TRP A 270 1.12 -6.01 -18.64
C TRP A 270 2.61 -6.37 -18.67
N ALA A 271 3.21 -6.57 -17.48
CA ALA A 271 4.58 -7.02 -17.35
C ALA A 271 4.74 -8.54 -17.50
N ALA A 272 3.65 -9.28 -17.69
CA ALA A 272 3.71 -10.73 -17.89
C ALA A 272 4.32 -11.05 -19.24
N ILE A 273 5.39 -11.85 -19.22
CA ILE A 273 6.07 -12.33 -20.42
C ILE A 273 5.48 -13.69 -20.74
N GLU A 274 4.87 -13.81 -21.94
CA GLU A 274 4.38 -15.09 -22.44
C GLU A 274 5.57 -16.03 -22.76
N PRO A 275 5.54 -17.27 -22.28
CA PRO A 275 6.52 -18.26 -22.69
C PRO A 275 6.48 -18.48 -24.20
N GLU A 276 7.62 -18.78 -24.80
CA GLU A 276 7.69 -19.21 -26.20
C GLU A 276 7.01 -20.58 -26.38
N ALA A 277 6.73 -20.99 -27.61
CA ALA A 277 5.99 -22.21 -27.89
C ALA A 277 6.64 -23.48 -27.32
N ASP A 278 7.94 -23.44 -27.02
CA ASP A 278 8.72 -24.51 -26.38
C ASP A 278 8.72 -24.44 -24.84
N GLY A 279 7.99 -23.45 -24.26
CA GLY A 279 7.95 -23.20 -22.83
C GLY A 279 9.15 -22.42 -22.28
N SER A 280 10.10 -22.04 -23.12
CA SER A 280 11.23 -21.19 -22.73
C SER A 280 10.81 -19.72 -22.57
N ILE A 281 11.56 -18.97 -21.79
CA ILE A 281 11.39 -17.52 -21.65
C ILE A 281 12.55 -16.84 -22.34
N ASN A 282 12.23 -16.01 -23.31
CA ASN A 282 13.23 -15.18 -23.98
C ASN A 282 13.74 -14.11 -23.01
N ALA A 283 14.97 -14.26 -22.54
CA ALA A 283 15.58 -13.36 -21.59
C ALA A 283 15.66 -11.90 -22.12
N GLY A 284 15.88 -11.72 -23.42
CA GLY A 284 15.87 -10.40 -24.04
C GLY A 284 14.50 -9.71 -23.97
N LYS A 285 13.39 -10.46 -24.17
CA LYS A 285 12.03 -9.94 -23.95
C LYS A 285 11.72 -9.70 -22.48
N ALA A 286 12.36 -10.45 -21.58
CA ALA A 286 12.19 -10.30 -20.14
C ALA A 286 12.87 -9.02 -19.60
N LEU A 287 13.86 -8.51 -20.31
CA LEU A 287 14.63 -7.32 -19.95
C LEU A 287 14.18 -6.04 -20.69
N ALA A 288 13.37 -6.18 -21.73
CA ALA A 288 12.81 -5.05 -22.47
C ALA A 288 11.53 -4.50 -21.81
#